data_7a09f2df38575336a54b05e22245fcb0
#
_entry.id   7a09f2df38575336a54b05e22245fcb0
#
_cell.length_a   1.000
_cell.length_b   1.000
_cell.length_c   1.000
_cell.angle_alpha   90.00
_cell.angle_beta   90.00
_cell.angle_gamma   90.00
#
_symmetry.space_group_name_H-M   'P 1'
#
loop_
_entity.id
_entity.type
_entity.pdbx_description
1 polymer ?
#
loop_
_entity_poly.entity_id
_entity_poly.type
_entity_poly.pdbx_seq_one_letter_code
_entity_poly.pdbx_strand_id
1 'polypeptide(L)'
;ARMKGIPKEQLITKRYERELAERKSHLQTLQAQRDKAEKDLLSLKAEILACIKGESALPKEILAEMITTQEEKLKEAESLCESASAELEKTTELMEEVAKQYEELISYADLYDHATFEAKKMIVNQLIRRVDVYRGYQISVSFNFNLSQYFEGIDSTAC
;
A
#
# COMPACT_ATOMS: atom_id res chain seq x y z
N ALA A 1 -1.23 -27.33 -13.69
CA ALA A 1 -0.34 -28.19 -12.89
C ALA A 1 0.94 -27.50 -12.37
N ARG A 2 1.28 -26.28 -12.81
CA ARG A 2 2.51 -25.58 -12.33
C ARG A 2 2.29 -24.70 -11.08
N MET A 3 1.05 -24.38 -10.69
CA MET A 3 0.79 -23.52 -9.53
C MET A 3 1.05 -24.20 -8.16
N LYS A 4 0.97 -25.53 -8.07
CA LYS A 4 1.27 -26.29 -6.83
C LYS A 4 2.74 -26.24 -6.39
N GLY A 5 3.65 -25.71 -7.19
CA GLY A 5 5.09 -25.64 -6.88
C GLY A 5 5.62 -24.27 -6.49
N ILE A 6 4.77 -23.24 -6.46
CA ILE A 6 5.21 -21.90 -6.10
C ILE A 6 4.77 -21.61 -4.67
N PRO A 7 5.70 -21.51 -3.69
CA PRO A 7 5.34 -21.23 -2.32
C PRO A 7 4.62 -19.87 -2.22
N LYS A 8 3.51 -19.81 -1.47
CA LYS A 8 2.72 -18.60 -1.17
C LYS A 8 3.63 -17.41 -0.81
N GLU A 9 4.68 -17.72 -0.03
CA GLU A 9 5.67 -16.76 0.48
C GLU A 9 6.55 -16.12 -0.60
N GLN A 10 6.76 -16.76 -1.74
CA GLN A 10 7.62 -16.21 -2.79
C GLN A 10 6.93 -15.23 -3.74
N LEU A 11 5.61 -15.35 -3.93
CA LEU A 11 4.87 -14.57 -4.91
C LEU A 11 4.21 -13.32 -4.33
N ILE A 12 3.65 -13.42 -3.13
CA ILE A 12 2.83 -12.35 -2.55
C ILE A 12 3.59 -11.64 -1.44
N THR A 13 4.26 -12.39 -0.56
CA THR A 13 4.71 -11.89 0.73
C THR A 13 5.89 -10.94 0.62
N LYS A 14 6.97 -11.32 -0.05
CA LYS A 14 8.23 -10.55 -0.03
C LYS A 14 8.13 -9.16 -0.64
N ARG A 15 7.41 -9.03 -1.76
CA ARG A 15 7.27 -7.73 -2.45
C ARG A 15 6.38 -6.79 -1.64
N TYR A 16 5.21 -7.27 -1.23
CA TYR A 16 4.25 -6.47 -0.46
C TYR A 16 4.74 -6.16 0.96
N GLU A 17 5.40 -7.10 1.62
CA GLU A 17 6.02 -6.85 2.92
C GLU A 17 7.08 -5.76 2.84
N ARG A 18 7.91 -5.79 1.79
CA ARG A 18 8.90 -4.75 1.56
C ARG A 18 8.24 -3.39 1.29
N GLU A 19 7.26 -3.34 0.42
CA GLU A 19 6.52 -2.12 0.10
C GLU A 19 5.82 -1.55 1.35
N LEU A 20 5.17 -2.40 2.15
CA LEU A 20 4.55 -1.98 3.41
C LEU A 20 5.59 -1.48 4.41
N ALA A 21 6.76 -2.14 4.51
CA ALA A 21 7.84 -1.70 5.40
C ALA A 21 8.39 -0.32 4.97
N GLU A 22 8.58 -0.10 3.66
CA GLU A 22 9.03 1.17 3.11
C GLU A 22 7.99 2.29 3.38
N ARG A 23 6.70 2.04 3.16
CA ARG A 23 5.62 3.01 3.44
C ARG A 23 5.47 3.31 4.93
N LYS A 24 5.58 2.29 5.81
CA LYS A 24 5.58 2.48 7.26
C LYS A 24 6.77 3.33 7.73
N SER A 25 7.96 3.05 7.21
CA SER A 25 9.17 3.83 7.53
C SER A 25 9.03 5.28 7.07
N HIS A 26 8.46 5.50 5.88
CA HIS A 26 8.18 6.84 5.36
C HIS A 26 7.19 7.60 6.26
N LEU A 27 6.07 6.97 6.63
CA LEU A 27 5.09 7.56 7.54
C LEU A 27 5.71 7.91 8.91
N GLN A 28 6.54 7.03 9.48
CA GLN A 28 7.26 7.31 10.73
C GLN A 28 8.16 8.55 10.61
N THR A 29 8.84 8.71 9.47
CA THR A 29 9.69 9.88 9.21
C THR A 29 8.87 11.16 9.16
N LEU A 30 7.71 11.14 8.47
CA LEU A 30 6.81 12.29 8.39
C LEU A 30 6.20 12.62 9.76
N GLN A 31 5.83 11.62 10.55
CA GLN A 31 5.34 11.82 11.92
C GLN A 31 6.39 12.48 12.81
N ALA A 32 7.66 12.06 12.71
CA ALA A 32 8.74 12.69 13.46
C ALA A 32 8.96 14.16 13.03
N GLN A 33 8.79 14.48 11.76
CA GLN A 33 8.85 15.87 11.26
C GLN A 33 7.70 16.71 11.78
N ARG A 34 6.47 16.19 11.77
CA ARG A 34 5.29 16.84 12.34
C ARG A 34 5.46 17.10 13.84
N ASP A 35 5.89 16.09 14.61
CA ASP A 35 6.10 16.21 16.06
C ASP A 35 7.19 17.23 16.39
N LYS A 36 8.22 17.34 15.55
CA LYS A 36 9.24 18.37 15.67
C LYS A 36 8.65 19.77 15.39
N ALA A 37 7.88 19.92 14.31
CA ALA A 37 7.25 21.19 13.95
C ALA A 37 6.29 21.66 15.05
N GLU A 38 5.54 20.75 15.65
CA GLU A 38 4.65 21.03 16.79
C GLU A 38 5.43 21.52 18.03
N LYS A 39 6.53 20.83 18.40
CA LYS A 39 7.40 21.23 19.52
C LYS A 39 8.03 22.61 19.29
N ASP A 40 8.51 22.87 18.07
CA ASP A 40 9.08 24.15 17.70
C ASP A 40 8.04 25.26 17.80
N LEU A 41 6.80 25.01 17.36
CA LEU A 41 5.68 25.94 17.49
C LEU A 41 5.32 26.22 18.95
N LEU A 42 5.26 25.18 19.79
CA LEU A 42 5.00 25.32 21.24
C LEU A 42 6.09 26.16 21.91
N SER A 43 7.35 25.97 21.53
CA SER A 43 8.47 26.76 22.06
C SER A 43 8.37 28.23 21.66
N LEU A 44 7.99 28.52 20.40
CA LEU A 44 7.77 29.90 19.95
C LEU A 44 6.56 30.55 20.66
N LYS A 45 5.48 29.79 20.89
CA LYS A 45 4.32 30.29 21.65
C LYS A 45 4.66 30.55 23.11
N ALA A 46 5.55 29.78 23.72
CA ALA A 46 6.04 30.04 25.07
C ALA A 46 6.90 31.33 25.13
N GLU A 47 7.66 31.64 24.06
CA GLU A 47 8.43 32.88 23.96
C GLU A 47 7.56 34.14 23.89
N ILE A 48 6.31 34.03 23.40
CA ILE A 48 5.33 35.13 23.44
C ILE A 48 5.14 35.62 24.88
N LEU A 49 5.02 34.71 25.83
CA LEU A 49 4.82 35.06 27.25
C LEU A 49 6.03 35.80 27.81
N ALA A 50 7.24 35.38 27.46
CA ALA A 50 8.48 36.07 27.84
C ALA A 50 8.57 37.46 27.18
N CYS A 51 8.17 37.58 25.93
CA CYS A 51 8.11 38.83 25.21
C CYS A 51 7.12 39.84 25.85
N ILE A 52 5.92 39.36 26.26
CA ILE A 52 4.92 40.20 26.96
C ILE A 52 5.45 40.72 28.29
N LYS A 53 6.21 39.93 29.03
CA LYS A 53 6.84 40.28 30.29
C LYS A 53 8.06 41.21 30.12
N GLY A 54 8.53 41.42 28.90
CA GLY A 54 9.76 42.16 28.61
C GLY A 54 11.04 41.41 28.90
N GLU A 55 10.98 40.08 29.00
CA GLU A 55 12.11 39.18 29.30
C GLU A 55 12.72 38.61 28.03
N SER A 56 12.08 38.75 26.87
CA SER A 56 12.59 38.26 25.57
C SER A 56 13.43 39.31 24.85
N ALA A 57 14.49 38.84 24.19
CA ALA A 57 15.33 39.68 23.34
C ALA A 57 14.78 39.82 21.90
N LEU A 58 13.72 39.07 21.56
CA LEU A 58 13.15 39.05 20.19
C LEU A 58 12.08 40.15 20.04
N PRO A 59 12.11 40.93 18.93
CA PRO A 59 11.03 41.84 18.55
C PRO A 59 9.72 41.07 18.31
N LYS A 60 8.59 41.69 18.72
CA LYS A 60 7.25 41.08 18.58
C LYS A 60 6.89 40.72 17.14
N GLU A 61 7.30 41.57 16.21
CA GLU A 61 7.04 41.42 14.78
C GLU A 61 7.74 40.18 14.23
N ILE A 62 9.00 39.98 14.58
CA ILE A 62 9.78 38.80 14.17
C ILE A 62 9.19 37.53 14.78
N LEU A 63 8.81 37.56 16.05
CA LEU A 63 8.20 36.41 16.71
C LEU A 63 6.87 36.03 16.06
N ALA A 64 6.03 36.99 15.68
CA ALA A 64 4.78 36.75 14.98
C ALA A 64 5.01 36.10 13.60
N GLU A 65 5.99 36.58 12.83
CA GLU A 65 6.36 36.00 11.54
C GLU A 65 6.88 34.58 11.68
N MET A 66 7.72 34.32 12.68
CA MET A 66 8.24 32.98 12.97
C MET A 66 7.10 31.99 13.34
N ILE A 67 6.13 32.43 14.12
CA ILE A 67 4.98 31.62 14.50
C ILE A 67 4.13 31.29 13.27
N THR A 68 3.80 32.29 12.43
CA THR A 68 3.01 32.06 11.21
C THR A 68 3.73 31.06 10.30
N THR A 69 5.02 31.24 10.07
CA THR A 69 5.84 30.32 9.26
C THR A 69 5.85 28.90 9.84
N GLN A 70 5.90 28.78 11.16
CA GLN A 70 5.93 27.45 11.81
C GLN A 70 4.54 26.79 11.80
N GLU A 71 3.45 27.56 11.89
CA GLU A 71 2.08 27.07 11.74
C GLU A 71 1.84 26.52 10.31
N GLU A 72 2.36 27.21 9.28
CA GLU A 72 2.30 26.73 7.90
C GLU A 72 3.06 25.41 7.74
N LYS A 73 4.28 25.32 8.29
CA LYS A 73 5.07 24.07 8.26
C LYS A 73 4.38 22.92 8.97
N LEU A 74 3.76 23.17 10.12
CA LEU A 74 3.01 22.15 10.84
C LEU A 74 1.83 21.65 10.01
N LYS A 75 1.06 22.55 9.42
CA LYS A 75 -0.07 22.21 8.56
C LYS A 75 0.36 21.40 7.33
N GLU A 76 1.47 21.75 6.71
CA GLU A 76 2.05 20.98 5.60
C GLU A 76 2.47 19.57 6.05
N ALA A 77 3.16 19.46 7.19
CA ALA A 77 3.58 18.18 7.75
C ALA A 77 2.37 17.28 8.12
N GLU A 78 1.30 17.85 8.67
CA GLU A 78 0.05 17.15 8.96
C GLU A 78 -0.58 16.59 7.66
N SER A 79 -0.70 17.41 6.62
CA SER A 79 -1.24 17.00 5.32
C SER A 79 -0.43 15.87 4.68
N LEU A 80 0.90 15.93 4.79
CA LEU A 80 1.78 14.85 4.31
C LEU A 80 1.60 13.55 5.10
N CYS A 81 1.43 13.63 6.42
CA CYS A 81 1.14 12.48 7.26
C CYS A 81 -0.20 11.83 6.89
N GLU A 82 -1.25 12.62 6.69
CA GLU A 82 -2.57 12.13 6.28
C GLU A 82 -2.49 11.40 4.93
N SER A 83 -1.82 12.00 3.95
CA SER A 83 -1.63 11.40 2.62
C SER A 83 -0.87 10.08 2.70
N ALA A 84 0.24 10.04 3.45
CA ALA A 84 1.03 8.83 3.62
C ALA A 84 0.28 7.72 4.39
N SER A 85 -0.56 8.10 5.36
CA SER A 85 -1.42 7.17 6.09
C SER A 85 -2.48 6.55 5.18
N ALA A 86 -3.15 7.35 4.36
CA ALA A 86 -4.13 6.88 3.40
C ALA A 86 -3.52 5.95 2.32
N GLU A 87 -2.29 6.23 1.88
CA GLU A 87 -1.58 5.35 0.96
C GLU A 87 -1.19 4.01 1.61
N LEU A 88 -0.77 4.03 2.87
CA LEU A 88 -0.46 2.81 3.61
C LEU A 88 -1.71 1.95 3.79
N GLU A 89 -2.84 2.55 4.14
CA GLU A 89 -4.13 1.87 4.29
C GLU A 89 -4.55 1.18 2.98
N LYS A 90 -4.55 1.91 1.87
CA LYS A 90 -4.85 1.35 0.54
C LYS A 90 -3.94 0.18 0.18
N THR A 91 -2.65 0.29 0.48
CA THR A 91 -1.69 -0.79 0.19
C THR A 91 -1.98 -2.02 1.04
N THR A 92 -2.38 -1.82 2.29
CA THR A 92 -2.77 -2.91 3.21
C THR A 92 -4.03 -3.62 2.73
N GLU A 93 -5.07 -2.86 2.37
CA GLU A 93 -6.33 -3.41 1.83
C GLU A 93 -6.10 -4.20 0.54
N LEU A 94 -5.30 -3.67 -0.38
CA LEU A 94 -4.94 -4.38 -1.61
C LEU A 94 -4.20 -5.68 -1.33
N MET A 95 -3.29 -5.69 -0.37
CA MET A 95 -2.58 -6.90 0.03
C MET A 95 -3.50 -7.96 0.62
N GLU A 96 -4.44 -7.56 1.49
CA GLU A 96 -5.43 -8.45 2.07
C GLU A 96 -6.35 -9.06 0.99
N GLU A 97 -6.82 -8.25 0.06
CA GLU A 97 -7.65 -8.71 -1.06
C GLU A 97 -6.89 -9.69 -1.95
N VAL A 98 -5.63 -9.39 -2.30
CA VAL A 98 -4.78 -10.29 -3.09
C VAL A 98 -4.52 -11.60 -2.35
N ALA A 99 -4.27 -11.56 -1.04
CA ALA A 99 -4.08 -12.76 -0.22
C ALA A 99 -5.34 -13.63 -0.20
N LYS A 100 -6.51 -13.02 -0.04
CA LYS A 100 -7.81 -13.72 -0.07
C LYS A 100 -8.06 -14.38 -1.41
N GLN A 101 -7.88 -13.66 -2.52
CA GLN A 101 -8.04 -14.21 -3.88
C GLN A 101 -7.08 -15.37 -4.14
N TYR A 102 -5.86 -15.30 -3.63
CA TYR A 102 -4.89 -16.38 -3.74
C TYR A 102 -5.35 -17.63 -2.97
N GLU A 103 -5.87 -17.49 -1.76
CA GLU A 103 -6.40 -18.60 -0.97
C GLU A 103 -7.59 -19.28 -1.65
N GLU A 104 -8.50 -18.50 -2.21
CA GLU A 104 -9.61 -19.00 -3.02
C GLU A 104 -9.10 -19.81 -4.22
N LEU A 105 -8.10 -19.28 -4.93
CA LEU A 105 -7.52 -19.96 -6.09
C LEU A 105 -6.88 -21.30 -5.74
N ILE A 106 -6.12 -21.36 -4.64
CA ILE A 106 -5.52 -22.63 -4.16
C ILE A 106 -6.59 -23.61 -3.75
N SER A 107 -7.63 -23.14 -3.05
CA SER A 107 -8.78 -23.98 -2.69
C SER A 107 -9.45 -24.61 -3.92
N TYR A 108 -9.67 -23.84 -4.97
CA TYR A 108 -10.21 -24.37 -6.24
C TYR A 108 -9.25 -25.36 -6.91
N ALA A 109 -7.95 -25.15 -6.86
CA ALA A 109 -6.98 -26.07 -7.43
C ALA A 109 -6.96 -27.43 -6.71
N ASP A 110 -7.10 -27.42 -5.38
CA ASP A 110 -7.18 -28.65 -4.58
C ASP A 110 -8.50 -29.41 -4.79
N LEU A 111 -9.61 -28.68 -4.85
CA LEU A 111 -10.92 -29.25 -5.16
C LEU A 111 -10.96 -29.86 -6.56
N TYR A 112 -10.32 -29.21 -7.54
CA TYR A 112 -10.33 -29.65 -8.93
C TYR A 112 -9.72 -31.05 -9.11
N ASP A 113 -8.63 -31.37 -8.44
CA ASP A 113 -7.95 -32.66 -8.60
C ASP A 113 -8.84 -33.86 -8.21
N HIS A 114 -9.69 -33.67 -7.20
CA HIS A 114 -10.56 -34.71 -6.64
C HIS A 114 -12.03 -34.62 -7.11
N ALA A 115 -12.37 -33.60 -7.89
CA ALA A 115 -13.74 -33.32 -8.28
C ALA A 115 -14.24 -34.23 -9.41
N THR A 116 -15.56 -34.47 -9.43
CA THR A 116 -16.25 -35.08 -10.58
C THR A 116 -16.17 -34.16 -11.80
N PHE A 117 -16.46 -34.72 -12.99
CA PHE A 117 -16.44 -33.95 -14.24
C PHE A 117 -17.35 -32.70 -14.18
N GLU A 118 -18.56 -32.85 -13.63
CA GLU A 118 -19.52 -31.74 -13.47
C GLU A 118 -18.98 -30.66 -12.52
N ALA A 119 -18.39 -31.06 -11.39
CA ALA A 119 -17.78 -30.13 -10.45
C ALA A 119 -16.55 -29.42 -11.06
N LYS A 120 -15.74 -30.12 -11.84
CA LYS A 120 -14.63 -29.52 -12.62
C LYS A 120 -15.11 -28.45 -13.57
N LYS A 121 -16.23 -28.70 -14.27
CA LYS A 121 -16.84 -27.72 -15.18
C LYS A 121 -17.32 -26.48 -14.43
N MET A 122 -17.93 -26.65 -13.26
CA MET A 122 -18.37 -25.53 -12.42
C MET A 122 -17.16 -24.67 -11.96
N ILE A 123 -16.09 -25.30 -11.47
CA ILE A 123 -14.87 -24.61 -11.05
C ILE A 123 -14.27 -23.81 -12.22
N VAL A 124 -14.15 -24.42 -13.38
CA VAL A 124 -13.63 -23.74 -14.60
C VAL A 124 -14.48 -22.54 -14.98
N ASN A 125 -15.80 -22.67 -14.91
CA ASN A 125 -16.73 -21.57 -15.22
C ASN A 125 -16.62 -20.40 -14.22
N GLN A 126 -16.27 -20.67 -12.97
CA GLN A 126 -16.02 -19.60 -12.00
C GLN A 126 -14.66 -18.89 -12.20
N LEU A 127 -13.67 -19.65 -12.63
CA LEU A 127 -12.31 -19.12 -12.81
C LEU A 127 -12.13 -18.39 -14.14
N ILE A 128 -12.77 -18.87 -15.21
CA ILE A 128 -12.58 -18.37 -16.56
C ILE A 128 -13.76 -17.46 -16.97
N ARG A 129 -13.43 -16.22 -17.26
CA ARG A 129 -14.39 -15.24 -17.76
C ARG A 129 -14.72 -15.44 -19.25
N ARG A 130 -13.66 -15.70 -20.07
CA ARG A 130 -13.77 -15.77 -21.51
C ARG A 130 -12.60 -16.55 -22.10
N VAL A 131 -12.92 -17.32 -23.15
CA VAL A 131 -11.91 -17.99 -23.98
C VAL A 131 -12.10 -17.50 -25.41
N ASP A 132 -11.09 -16.89 -25.98
CA ASP A 132 -11.07 -16.46 -27.38
C ASP A 132 -10.18 -17.42 -28.18
N VAL A 133 -10.73 -17.95 -29.26
CA VAL A 133 -10.02 -18.84 -30.17
C VAL A 133 -9.82 -18.12 -31.52
N TYR A 134 -8.56 -17.92 -31.89
CA TYR A 134 -8.16 -17.24 -33.11
C TYR A 134 -7.77 -18.24 -34.21
N ARG A 135 -7.68 -17.73 -35.46
CA ARG A 135 -7.16 -18.52 -36.57
C ARG A 135 -5.72 -18.96 -36.26
N GLY A 136 -5.41 -20.22 -36.58
CA GLY A 136 -4.10 -20.83 -36.27
C GLY A 136 -4.03 -21.46 -34.87
N TYR A 137 -5.18 -21.75 -34.25
CA TYR A 137 -5.29 -22.41 -32.95
C TYR A 137 -4.67 -21.62 -31.77
N GLN A 138 -4.51 -20.31 -31.92
CA GLN A 138 -4.14 -19.46 -30.80
C GLN A 138 -5.35 -19.30 -29.87
N ILE A 139 -5.12 -19.54 -28.59
CA ILE A 139 -6.15 -19.44 -27.54
C ILE A 139 -5.73 -18.36 -26.56
N SER A 140 -6.63 -17.40 -26.34
CA SER A 140 -6.51 -16.43 -25.24
C SER A 140 -7.54 -16.73 -24.17
N VAL A 141 -7.12 -16.80 -22.92
CA VAL A 141 -7.99 -17.08 -21.78
C VAL A 141 -7.99 -15.86 -20.86
N SER A 142 -9.19 -15.31 -20.65
CA SER A 142 -9.43 -14.24 -19.67
C SER A 142 -10.02 -14.83 -18.41
N PHE A 143 -9.41 -14.54 -17.27
CA PHE A 143 -9.84 -15.04 -15.97
C PHE A 143 -10.75 -14.02 -15.26
N ASN A 144 -11.56 -14.47 -14.29
CA ASN A 144 -12.40 -13.63 -13.46
C ASN A 144 -11.62 -12.86 -12.37
N PHE A 145 -10.34 -13.16 -12.21
CA PHE A 145 -9.42 -12.52 -11.29
C PHE A 145 -8.16 -12.05 -12.03
N ASN A 146 -7.50 -11.05 -11.50
CA ASN A 146 -6.34 -10.44 -12.14
C ASN A 146 -5.07 -11.21 -11.79
N LEU A 147 -4.66 -12.13 -12.68
CA LEU A 147 -3.42 -12.90 -12.53
C LEU A 147 -2.15 -12.05 -12.68
N SER A 148 -2.20 -10.90 -13.33
CA SER A 148 -1.00 -10.07 -13.54
C SER A 148 -0.38 -9.61 -12.23
N GLN A 149 -1.19 -9.38 -11.21
CA GLN A 149 -0.72 -9.04 -9.86
C GLN A 149 0.15 -10.14 -9.22
N TYR A 150 -0.02 -11.40 -9.64
CA TYR A 150 0.73 -12.54 -9.12
C TYR A 150 1.99 -12.86 -9.93
N PHE A 151 2.05 -12.38 -11.18
CA PHE A 151 3.13 -12.72 -12.12
C PHE A 151 4.05 -11.55 -12.48
N GLU A 152 3.80 -10.35 -12.02
CA GLU A 152 4.68 -9.19 -12.18
C GLU A 152 5.98 -9.35 -11.36
N GLY A 153 6.82 -10.24 -11.75
CA GLY A 153 8.09 -10.54 -11.07
C GLY A 153 8.66 -11.91 -11.45
N ILE A 154 7.91 -12.68 -12.23
CA ILE A 154 8.43 -13.88 -12.89
C ILE A 154 8.79 -13.41 -14.29
N ASP A 155 10.11 -13.20 -14.51
CA ASP A 155 10.66 -12.94 -15.84
C ASP A 155 10.03 -13.88 -16.86
N SER A 156 9.51 -13.29 -17.92
CA SER A 156 8.98 -13.99 -19.10
C SER A 156 10.12 -14.65 -19.92
N THR A 157 11.00 -15.40 -19.26
CA THR A 157 12.01 -16.22 -19.86
C THR A 157 11.67 -17.69 -19.70
N ALA A 158 10.57 -18.09 -20.31
CA ALA A 158 10.33 -19.47 -20.73
C ALA A 158 9.26 -19.50 -21.82
N CYS A 159 9.68 -19.25 -23.06
CA CYS A 159 9.05 -19.84 -24.23
C CYS A 159 9.25 -21.35 -24.22
#